data_a9f78b4c9e8b9d964992abe03d34a637
#
_entry.id   a9f78b4c9e8b9d964992abe03d34a637
#
_cell.length_a   1.000
_cell.length_b   1.000
_cell.length_c   1.000
_cell.angle_alpha   90.00
_cell.angle_beta   90.00
_cell.angle_gamma   90.00
#
_symmetry.space_group_name_H-M   'P 1'
#
loop_
_entity.id
_entity.type
_entity.pdbx_description
1 polymer ?
#
loop_
_entity_poly.entity_id
_entity_poly.type
_entity_poly.pdbx_seq_one_letter_code
_entity_poly.pdbx_strand_id
1 'polypeptide(L)'
;QLIAAKNPPAGVDAAAQPLAPRFLFSPVSGPGGSGELMRCLIIARELAKADPGADIRFLVSRHAVFRESVNFPIIDCDASPTLSTPQVLATIESFRPDVMVFDNSGRTSQLRAAKRAGARLVFSSRAPKLRWKAFRIKWMRLLDEHWIVFPRFVTGGLSRVERLKLRLFPRYGVRRFDTLFTPSTPADRDAWLA
;
A
#
# COMPACT_ATOMS: atom_id res chain seq x y z
N GLN A 1 -24.12 -38.40 -50.34
CA GLN A 1 -23.52 -37.08 -50.59
C GLN A 1 -22.93 -36.56 -49.27
N LEU A 2 -21.57 -36.60 -49.20
CA LEU A 2 -20.80 -36.07 -48.06
C LEU A 2 -20.84 -34.54 -48.13
N ILE A 3 -21.24 -33.88 -47.01
CA ILE A 3 -21.04 -32.46 -46.80
C ILE A 3 -19.77 -32.31 -45.96
N ALA A 4 -18.74 -31.73 -46.58
CA ALA A 4 -17.46 -31.43 -45.97
C ALA A 4 -17.62 -30.40 -44.84
N ALA A 5 -17.11 -30.75 -43.67
CA ALA A 5 -17.00 -29.82 -42.54
C ALA A 5 -15.97 -28.74 -42.87
N LYS A 6 -16.42 -27.49 -42.86
CA LYS A 6 -15.62 -26.30 -43.05
C LYS A 6 -14.80 -26.04 -41.77
N ASN A 7 -13.48 -26.08 -41.86
CA ASN A 7 -12.58 -25.71 -40.79
C ASN A 7 -12.86 -24.26 -40.31
N PRO A 8 -12.92 -24.00 -39.02
CA PRO A 8 -12.97 -22.63 -38.52
C PRO A 8 -11.61 -21.93 -38.74
N PRO A 9 -11.59 -20.61 -38.93
CA PRO A 9 -10.34 -19.87 -39.16
C PRO A 9 -9.46 -19.90 -37.89
N ALA A 10 -8.20 -20.27 -38.10
CA ALA A 10 -7.15 -20.08 -37.11
C ALA A 10 -6.88 -18.58 -36.95
N GLY A 11 -7.02 -18.07 -35.76
CA GLY A 11 -6.73 -16.67 -35.44
C GLY A 11 -7.62 -16.13 -34.31
N VAL A 12 -7.66 -16.82 -33.18
CA VAL A 12 -8.08 -16.15 -31.93
C VAL A 12 -6.80 -15.63 -31.29
N ASP A 13 -6.61 -14.32 -31.37
CA ASP A 13 -5.55 -13.62 -30.66
C ASP A 13 -5.49 -14.16 -29.23
N ALA A 14 -4.31 -14.65 -28.84
CA ALA A 14 -4.02 -14.97 -27.45
C ALA A 14 -4.25 -13.69 -26.66
N ALA A 15 -5.38 -13.57 -25.98
CA ALA A 15 -5.70 -12.46 -25.11
C ALA A 15 -4.50 -12.26 -24.18
N ALA A 16 -3.82 -11.14 -24.31
CA ALA A 16 -2.67 -10.80 -23.51
C ALA A 16 -3.10 -10.98 -22.04
N GLN A 17 -2.47 -11.91 -21.34
CA GLN A 17 -2.74 -12.10 -19.91
C GLN A 17 -2.56 -10.75 -19.23
N PRO A 18 -3.51 -10.30 -18.43
CA PRO A 18 -3.37 -9.03 -17.73
C PRO A 18 -2.06 -9.06 -16.94
N LEU A 19 -1.21 -8.05 -17.17
CA LEU A 19 0.05 -7.91 -16.45
C LEU A 19 -0.23 -7.96 -14.95
N ALA A 20 0.56 -8.74 -14.22
CA ALA A 20 0.46 -8.87 -12.77
C ALA A 20 0.47 -7.48 -12.10
N PRO A 21 -0.49 -7.17 -11.22
CA PRO A 21 -0.55 -5.87 -10.57
C PRO A 21 0.67 -5.65 -9.66
N ARG A 22 1.27 -4.46 -9.74
CA ARG A 22 2.49 -4.09 -9.03
C ARG A 22 2.16 -3.21 -7.84
N PHE A 23 2.53 -3.67 -6.65
CA PHE A 23 2.30 -2.99 -5.39
C PHE A 23 3.63 -2.55 -4.76
N LEU A 24 3.73 -1.28 -4.40
CA LEU A 24 4.89 -0.72 -3.70
C LEU A 24 4.48 -0.22 -2.32
N PHE A 25 4.97 -0.89 -1.28
CA PHE A 25 4.78 -0.47 0.10
C PHE A 25 5.93 0.41 0.56
N SER A 26 5.60 1.56 1.12
CA SER A 26 6.56 2.55 1.62
C SER A 26 6.22 2.91 3.07
N PRO A 27 6.52 2.05 4.05
CA PRO A 27 6.34 2.37 5.47
C PRO A 27 7.38 3.38 5.94
N VAL A 28 7.05 4.17 6.98
CA VAL A 28 8.09 4.76 7.80
C VAL A 28 8.90 3.61 8.41
N SER A 29 10.20 3.66 8.24
CA SER A 29 11.10 2.62 8.72
C SER A 29 12.43 3.22 9.16
N GLY A 30 13.00 2.67 10.22
CA GLY A 30 14.25 3.15 10.78
C GLY A 30 14.56 2.42 12.10
N PRO A 31 15.60 2.83 12.84
CA PRO A 31 15.99 2.17 14.08
C PRO A 31 15.00 2.39 15.25
N GLY A 32 14.06 3.34 15.13
CA GLY A 32 13.18 3.76 16.22
C GLY A 32 11.79 3.15 16.24
N GLY A 33 11.46 2.20 15.34
CA GLY A 33 10.12 1.59 15.33
C GLY A 33 9.83 0.72 14.11
N SER A 34 8.97 -0.27 14.29
CA SER A 34 8.61 -1.27 13.28
C SER A 34 7.10 -1.35 13.00
N GLY A 35 6.29 -0.61 13.74
CA GLY A 35 4.83 -0.75 13.67
C GLY A 35 4.24 -0.48 12.28
N GLU A 36 4.80 0.46 11.54
CA GLU A 36 4.43 0.77 10.17
C GLU A 36 4.83 -0.36 9.20
N LEU A 37 6.04 -0.88 9.35
CA LEU A 37 6.53 -2.00 8.56
C LEU A 37 5.69 -3.25 8.79
N MET A 38 5.41 -3.59 10.05
CA MET A 38 4.61 -4.77 10.41
C MET A 38 3.17 -4.67 9.90
N ARG A 39 2.55 -3.48 9.94
CA ARG A 39 1.22 -3.28 9.33
C ARG A 39 1.24 -3.50 7.83
N CYS A 40 2.22 -2.93 7.15
CA CYS A 40 2.37 -3.14 5.71
C CYS A 40 2.57 -4.62 5.37
N LEU A 41 3.32 -5.37 6.20
CA LEU A 41 3.50 -6.82 6.03
C LEU A 41 2.20 -7.61 6.18
N ILE A 42 1.37 -7.27 7.18
CA ILE A 42 0.06 -7.92 7.35
C ILE A 42 -0.80 -7.70 6.11
N ILE A 43 -0.87 -6.45 5.63
CA ILE A 43 -1.65 -6.10 4.43
C ILE A 43 -1.10 -6.82 3.19
N ALA A 44 0.22 -6.83 3.00
CA ALA A 44 0.87 -7.46 1.86
C ALA A 44 0.65 -8.98 1.84
N ARG A 45 0.68 -9.64 3.00
CA ARG A 45 0.40 -11.08 3.12
C ARG A 45 -1.04 -11.41 2.75
N GLU A 46 -2.01 -10.62 3.20
CA GLU A 46 -3.42 -10.82 2.83
C GLU A 46 -3.65 -10.52 1.34
N LEU A 47 -2.96 -9.51 0.79
CA LEU A 47 -3.00 -9.22 -0.64
C LEU A 47 -2.41 -10.37 -1.47
N ALA A 48 -1.25 -10.93 -1.09
CA ALA A 48 -0.64 -12.06 -1.79
C ALA A 48 -1.49 -13.34 -1.73
N LYS A 49 -2.29 -13.53 -0.67
CA LYS A 49 -3.28 -14.62 -0.62
C LYS A 49 -4.45 -14.39 -1.58
N ALA A 50 -4.91 -13.14 -1.68
CA ALA A 50 -6.03 -12.77 -2.55
C ALA A 50 -5.64 -12.73 -4.04
N ASP A 51 -4.39 -12.33 -4.33
CA ASP A 51 -3.82 -12.27 -5.67
C ASP A 51 -2.37 -12.81 -5.67
N PRO A 52 -2.22 -14.14 -5.84
CA PRO A 52 -0.90 -14.78 -5.83
C PRO A 52 0.03 -14.34 -6.98
N GLY A 53 -0.51 -13.72 -8.02
CA GLY A 53 0.25 -13.20 -9.16
C GLY A 53 0.81 -11.78 -8.93
N ALA A 54 0.41 -11.09 -7.87
CA ALA A 54 0.82 -9.70 -7.63
C ALA A 54 2.34 -9.57 -7.36
N ASP A 55 3.00 -8.61 -8.04
CA ASP A 55 4.39 -8.21 -7.72
C ASP A 55 4.37 -7.19 -6.57
N ILE A 56 4.67 -7.66 -5.38
CA ILE A 56 4.64 -6.87 -4.15
C ILE A 56 6.07 -6.58 -3.72
N ARG A 57 6.42 -5.29 -3.60
CA ARG A 57 7.75 -4.84 -3.15
C ARG A 57 7.66 -3.83 -2.03
N PHE A 58 8.75 -3.76 -1.25
CA PHE A 58 8.87 -2.88 -0.11
C PHE A 58 10.04 -1.90 -0.27
N LEU A 59 9.77 -0.61 -0.05
CA LEU A 59 10.79 0.42 0.16
C LEU A 59 11.08 0.52 1.66
N VAL A 60 12.26 0.10 2.10
CA VAL A 60 12.60 0.03 3.53
C VAL A 60 13.98 0.63 3.77
N SER A 61 14.16 1.32 4.89
CA SER A 61 15.50 1.72 5.34
C SER A 61 16.38 0.50 5.56
N ARG A 62 17.65 0.56 5.11
CA ARG A 62 18.65 -0.47 5.42
C ARG A 62 18.88 -0.68 6.93
N HIS A 63 18.51 0.32 7.75
CA HIS A 63 18.62 0.32 9.20
C HIS A 63 17.29 0.03 9.91
N ALA A 64 16.30 -0.49 9.20
CA ALA A 64 15.00 -0.79 9.78
C ALA A 64 15.07 -2.00 10.71
N VAL A 65 14.47 -1.87 11.89
CA VAL A 65 14.27 -3.00 12.81
C VAL A 65 13.27 -3.98 12.17
N PHE A 66 13.51 -5.29 12.35
CA PHE A 66 12.71 -6.38 11.78
C PHE A 66 12.67 -6.41 10.24
N ARG A 67 13.70 -5.88 9.59
CA ARG A 67 13.83 -5.94 8.14
C ARG A 67 13.85 -7.40 7.62
N GLU A 68 14.47 -8.30 8.37
CA GLU A 68 14.55 -9.74 8.11
C GLU A 68 13.20 -10.46 8.15
N SER A 69 12.19 -9.85 8.80
CA SER A 69 10.81 -10.38 8.82
C SER A 69 10.05 -10.14 7.52
N VAL A 70 10.62 -9.33 6.61
CA VAL A 70 10.00 -9.01 5.31
C VAL A 70 10.29 -10.15 4.34
N ASN A 71 9.27 -10.95 4.06
CA ASN A 71 9.31 -12.07 3.11
C ASN A 71 8.90 -11.67 1.68
N PHE A 72 9.06 -10.40 1.32
CA PHE A 72 8.84 -9.83 -0.01
C PHE A 72 10.12 -9.14 -0.50
N PRO A 73 10.30 -8.94 -1.81
CA PRO A 73 11.43 -8.17 -2.34
C PRO A 73 11.55 -6.79 -1.71
N ILE A 74 12.74 -6.47 -1.19
CA ILE A 74 13.05 -5.18 -0.57
C ILE A 74 13.87 -4.33 -1.53
N ILE A 75 13.52 -3.06 -1.61
CA ILE A 75 14.31 -2.01 -2.24
C ILE A 75 14.84 -1.14 -1.12
N ASP A 76 16.16 -1.10 -0.99
CA ASP A 76 16.83 -0.41 0.10
C ASP A 76 16.83 1.12 -0.06
N CYS A 77 16.54 1.80 1.03
CA CYS A 77 16.77 3.23 1.20
C CYS A 77 17.86 3.47 2.24
N ASP A 78 18.67 4.53 2.07
CA ASP A 78 19.72 4.90 3.03
C ASP A 78 19.14 5.33 4.38
N ALA A 79 17.96 5.92 4.34
CA ALA A 79 17.17 6.29 5.51
C ALA A 79 15.72 5.86 5.30
N SER A 80 14.81 6.27 6.22
CA SER A 80 13.38 6.08 6.01
C SER A 80 12.96 6.65 4.63
N PRO A 81 12.06 5.99 3.88
CA PRO A 81 11.58 6.46 2.57
C PRO A 81 11.13 7.91 2.56
N THR A 82 10.56 8.41 3.67
CA THR A 82 10.20 9.84 3.82
C THR A 82 11.41 10.77 3.67
N LEU A 83 12.61 10.34 4.05
CA LEU A 83 13.85 11.12 3.98
C LEU A 83 14.65 10.84 2.71
N SER A 84 14.45 9.70 2.09
CA SER A 84 15.17 9.21 0.91
C SER A 84 14.45 9.54 -0.41
N THR A 85 14.00 10.78 -0.58
CA THR A 85 13.20 11.18 -1.75
C THR A 85 13.83 10.81 -3.09
N PRO A 86 15.13 11.02 -3.38
CA PRO A 86 15.71 10.63 -4.66
C PRO A 86 15.57 9.13 -4.96
N GLN A 87 15.84 8.26 -3.97
CA GLN A 87 15.74 6.81 -4.13
C GLN A 87 14.28 6.38 -4.34
N VAL A 88 13.32 7.00 -3.64
CA VAL A 88 11.89 6.76 -3.84
C VAL A 88 11.46 7.13 -5.25
N LEU A 89 11.92 8.28 -5.77
CA LEU A 89 11.60 8.73 -7.14
C LEU A 89 12.16 7.76 -8.19
N ALA A 90 13.42 7.36 -8.06
CA ALA A 90 14.06 6.39 -8.95
C ALA A 90 13.32 5.03 -8.94
N THR A 91 12.88 4.59 -7.75
CA THR A 91 12.08 3.36 -7.63
C THR A 91 10.73 3.48 -8.31
N ILE A 92 10.01 4.61 -8.14
CA ILE A 92 8.73 4.83 -8.81
C ILE A 92 8.91 4.79 -10.34
N GLU A 93 9.97 5.40 -10.86
CA GLU A 93 10.27 5.45 -12.29
C GLU A 93 10.59 4.07 -12.86
N SER A 94 11.43 3.29 -12.19
CA SER A 94 11.88 1.97 -12.64
C SER A 94 10.83 0.86 -12.44
N PHE A 95 10.20 0.82 -11.27
CA PHE A 95 9.23 -0.22 -10.92
C PHE A 95 7.83 0.07 -11.50
N ARG A 96 7.44 1.35 -11.63
CA ARG A 96 6.12 1.79 -12.11
C ARG A 96 4.96 1.08 -11.40
N PRO A 97 4.79 1.28 -10.11
CA PRO A 97 3.75 0.60 -9.35
C PRO A 97 2.35 0.99 -9.85
N ASP A 98 1.42 0.02 -9.88
CA ASP A 98 0.00 0.28 -10.13
C ASP A 98 -0.67 0.81 -8.86
N VAL A 99 -0.20 0.38 -7.69
CA VAL A 99 -0.63 0.86 -6.39
C VAL A 99 0.58 1.18 -5.52
N MET A 100 0.60 2.35 -4.90
CA MET A 100 1.62 2.72 -3.92
C MET A 100 0.98 3.05 -2.57
N VAL A 101 1.43 2.35 -1.52
CA VAL A 101 0.95 2.50 -0.15
C VAL A 101 1.99 3.21 0.70
N PHE A 102 1.66 4.40 1.19
CA PHE A 102 2.47 5.18 2.13
C PHE A 102 1.93 4.99 3.55
N ASP A 103 2.65 4.29 4.42
CA ASP A 103 2.23 4.16 5.81
C ASP A 103 2.99 5.15 6.70
N ASN A 104 2.28 6.18 7.14
CA ASN A 104 2.78 7.36 7.85
C ASN A 104 3.93 8.10 7.12
N SER A 105 4.36 7.61 5.98
CA SER A 105 5.48 8.07 5.16
C SER A 105 5.05 9.10 4.11
N GLY A 106 5.93 9.38 3.18
CA GLY A 106 5.63 10.15 1.99
C GLY A 106 5.82 11.66 2.13
N ARG A 107 6.26 12.25 1.03
CA ARG A 107 6.33 13.69 0.78
C ARG A 107 5.50 14.04 -0.44
N THR A 108 5.06 15.28 -0.54
CA THR A 108 4.24 15.74 -1.68
C THR A 108 4.92 15.50 -3.04
N SER A 109 6.26 15.59 -3.11
CA SER A 109 7.03 15.28 -4.33
C SER A 109 6.91 13.81 -4.72
N GLN A 110 7.02 12.89 -3.75
CA GLN A 110 6.89 11.45 -3.96
C GLN A 110 5.47 11.08 -4.42
N LEU A 111 4.43 11.64 -3.76
CA LEU A 111 3.04 11.42 -4.17
C LEU A 111 2.80 11.92 -5.60
N ARG A 112 3.32 13.12 -5.96
CA ARG A 112 3.19 13.64 -7.31
C ARG A 112 3.89 12.77 -8.36
N ALA A 113 5.06 12.25 -8.05
CA ALA A 113 5.79 11.36 -8.94
C ALA A 113 5.01 10.05 -9.18
N ALA A 114 4.56 9.40 -8.11
CA ALA A 114 3.77 8.18 -8.21
C ALA A 114 2.44 8.41 -8.96
N LYS A 115 1.77 9.55 -8.71
CA LYS A 115 0.54 9.90 -9.45
C LYS A 115 0.80 10.12 -10.95
N ARG A 116 1.92 10.78 -11.31
CA ARG A 116 2.33 10.95 -12.73
C ARG A 116 2.71 9.63 -13.39
N ALA A 117 3.24 8.68 -12.64
CA ALA A 117 3.52 7.32 -13.12
C ALA A 117 2.25 6.46 -13.29
N GLY A 118 1.06 7.00 -12.95
CA GLY A 118 -0.23 6.31 -13.08
C GLY A 118 -0.68 5.53 -11.84
N ALA A 119 0.10 5.55 -10.76
CA ALA A 119 -0.21 4.77 -9.57
C ALA A 119 -1.48 5.26 -8.85
N ARG A 120 -2.26 4.32 -8.34
CA ARG A 120 -3.27 4.56 -7.30
C ARG A 120 -2.56 4.75 -5.97
N LEU A 121 -2.86 5.87 -5.29
CA LEU A 121 -2.15 6.25 -4.07
C LEU A 121 -3.00 6.01 -2.83
N VAL A 122 -2.45 5.24 -1.92
CA VAL A 122 -3.03 4.95 -0.61
C VAL A 122 -2.13 5.55 0.47
N PHE A 123 -2.73 6.27 1.41
CA PHE A 123 -2.04 6.74 2.60
C PHE A 123 -2.65 6.09 3.84
N SER A 124 -1.83 5.40 4.62
CA SER A 124 -2.23 4.81 5.90
C SER A 124 -1.76 5.70 7.05
N SER A 125 -2.65 5.94 8.01
CA SER A 125 -2.33 6.69 9.24
C SER A 125 -2.82 5.99 10.49
N ARG A 126 -1.97 6.01 11.53
CA ARG A 126 -2.27 5.46 12.84
C ARG A 126 -2.83 6.53 13.78
N ALA A 127 -2.07 7.58 14.00
CA ALA A 127 -2.37 8.57 15.02
C ALA A 127 -3.23 9.72 14.49
N PRO A 128 -4.10 10.33 15.34
CA PRO A 128 -4.88 11.52 14.97
C PRO A 128 -4.02 12.66 14.39
N LYS A 129 -2.80 12.85 14.95
CA LYS A 129 -1.84 13.88 14.50
C LYS A 129 -1.37 13.68 13.05
N LEU A 130 -1.37 12.44 12.52
CA LEU A 130 -0.96 12.15 11.16
C LEU A 130 -2.14 12.14 10.18
N ARG A 131 -3.35 11.90 10.69
CA ARG A 131 -4.58 11.92 9.90
C ARG A 131 -4.80 13.26 9.21
N TRP A 132 -4.54 14.40 9.90
CA TRP A 132 -4.70 15.73 9.32
C TRP A 132 -3.85 15.96 8.07
N LYS A 133 -2.70 15.26 7.94
CA LYS A 133 -1.81 15.34 6.77
C LYS A 133 -2.54 14.88 5.52
N ALA A 134 -3.29 13.77 5.60
CA ALA A 134 -4.09 13.24 4.52
C ALA A 134 -5.29 14.13 4.15
N PHE A 135 -5.82 14.89 5.12
CA PHE A 135 -6.90 15.86 4.89
C PHE A 135 -6.43 17.26 4.43
N ARG A 136 -5.15 17.43 4.11
CA ARG A 136 -4.69 18.64 3.42
C ARG A 136 -5.16 18.61 1.98
N ILE A 137 -5.73 19.70 1.48
CA ILE A 137 -6.29 19.79 0.12
C ILE A 137 -5.29 19.33 -0.95
N LYS A 138 -4.01 19.73 -0.82
CA LYS A 138 -2.94 19.30 -1.73
C LYS A 138 -2.71 17.78 -1.76
N TRP A 139 -2.98 17.09 -0.65
CA TRP A 139 -2.86 15.64 -0.54
C TRP A 139 -4.14 14.95 -1.01
N MET A 140 -5.33 15.47 -0.65
CA MET A 140 -6.61 14.95 -1.12
C MET A 140 -6.77 14.97 -2.64
N ARG A 141 -6.07 15.90 -3.33
CA ARG A 141 -6.01 15.93 -4.79
C ARG A 141 -5.12 14.86 -5.42
N LEU A 142 -4.21 14.28 -4.65
CA LEU A 142 -3.25 13.28 -5.12
C LEU A 142 -3.65 11.87 -4.69
N LEU A 143 -4.10 11.72 -3.45
CA LEU A 143 -4.47 10.44 -2.87
C LEU A 143 -5.81 9.95 -3.44
N ASP A 144 -5.89 8.66 -3.68
CA ASP A 144 -7.13 7.98 -4.02
C ASP A 144 -7.82 7.44 -2.76
N GLU A 145 -7.03 6.93 -1.79
CA GLU A 145 -7.57 6.42 -0.53
C GLU A 145 -6.73 6.84 0.68
N HIS A 146 -7.43 7.03 1.79
CA HIS A 146 -6.84 7.20 3.11
C HIS A 146 -7.34 6.10 4.04
N TRP A 147 -6.45 5.27 4.52
CA TRP A 147 -6.72 4.21 5.48
C TRP A 147 -6.43 4.69 6.90
N ILE A 148 -7.44 4.66 7.76
CA ILE A 148 -7.31 4.93 9.19
C ILE A 148 -7.22 3.57 9.87
N VAL A 149 -6.01 3.18 10.26
CA VAL A 149 -5.68 1.82 10.73
C VAL A 149 -5.59 1.76 12.25
N PHE A 150 -6.63 2.26 12.91
CA PHE A 150 -6.72 2.23 14.38
C PHE A 150 -8.18 2.26 14.83
N PRO A 151 -8.50 1.64 15.97
CA PRO A 151 -9.85 1.57 16.50
C PRO A 151 -10.50 2.96 16.64
N ARG A 152 -11.80 3.01 16.37
CA ARG A 152 -12.57 4.26 16.41
C ARG A 152 -12.55 4.94 17.78
N PHE A 153 -12.51 4.17 18.85
CA PHE A 153 -12.44 4.72 20.22
C PHE A 153 -11.13 5.46 20.49
N VAL A 154 -10.03 5.12 19.78
CA VAL A 154 -8.75 5.84 19.87
C VAL A 154 -8.68 7.04 18.93
N THR A 155 -9.17 6.87 17.69
CA THR A 155 -9.02 7.89 16.63
C THR A 155 -10.18 8.87 16.55
N GLY A 156 -11.28 8.58 17.24
CA GLY A 156 -12.52 9.36 17.16
C GLY A 156 -13.19 9.31 15.79
N GLY A 157 -14.32 9.99 15.66
CA GLY A 157 -15.02 10.20 14.40
C GLY A 157 -14.32 11.20 13.47
N LEU A 158 -14.84 11.36 12.26
CA LEU A 158 -14.47 12.45 11.38
C LEU A 158 -15.06 13.77 11.89
N SER A 159 -14.24 14.81 11.95
CA SER A 159 -14.69 16.16 12.30
C SER A 159 -15.66 16.72 11.25
N ARG A 160 -16.39 17.78 11.60
CA ARG A 160 -17.30 18.48 10.65
C ARG A 160 -16.53 18.98 9.41
N VAL A 161 -15.31 19.50 9.61
CA VAL A 161 -14.45 19.99 8.52
C VAL A 161 -13.97 18.84 7.63
N GLU A 162 -13.57 17.70 8.20
CA GLU A 162 -13.17 16.52 7.42
C GLU A 162 -14.34 16.00 6.57
N ARG A 163 -15.56 15.94 7.14
CA ARG A 163 -16.76 15.53 6.41
C ARG A 163 -17.11 16.50 5.28
N LEU A 164 -16.98 17.81 5.50
CA LEU A 164 -17.17 18.79 4.45
C LEU A 164 -16.15 18.61 3.32
N LYS A 165 -14.87 18.42 3.66
CA LYS A 165 -13.84 18.16 2.68
C LYS A 165 -14.13 16.90 1.85
N LEU A 166 -14.62 15.82 2.45
CA LEU A 166 -14.97 14.61 1.71
C LEU A 166 -16.10 14.85 0.69
N ARG A 167 -17.06 15.71 0.99
CA ARG A 167 -18.10 16.12 0.02
C ARG A 167 -17.50 16.89 -1.17
N LEU A 168 -16.48 17.70 -0.93
CA LEU A 168 -15.81 18.49 -1.98
C LEU A 168 -14.80 17.66 -2.80
N PHE A 169 -14.35 16.51 -2.29
CA PHE A 169 -13.39 15.62 -2.95
C PHE A 169 -13.96 14.19 -3.07
N PRO A 170 -14.96 13.96 -3.93
CA PRO A 170 -15.67 12.67 -4.01
C PRO A 170 -14.81 11.50 -4.49
N ARG A 171 -13.66 11.78 -5.16
CA ARG A 171 -12.70 10.75 -5.58
C ARG A 171 -11.77 10.30 -4.46
N TYR A 172 -11.72 11.00 -3.34
CA TYR A 172 -10.89 10.68 -2.19
C TYR A 172 -11.66 9.79 -1.22
N GLY A 173 -11.29 8.51 -1.17
CA GLY A 173 -11.90 7.53 -0.27
C GLY A 173 -11.28 7.54 1.12
N VAL A 174 -12.09 7.31 2.16
CA VAL A 174 -11.60 7.05 3.52
C VAL A 174 -12.13 5.70 3.96
N ARG A 175 -11.20 4.80 4.30
CA ARG A 175 -11.51 3.48 4.89
C ARG A 175 -10.99 3.40 6.31
N ARG A 176 -11.71 2.68 7.16
CA ARG A 176 -11.30 2.41 8.54
C ARG A 176 -11.07 0.93 8.73
N PHE A 177 -9.99 0.64 9.43
CA PHE A 177 -9.67 -0.72 9.87
C PHE A 177 -9.51 -0.66 11.38
N ASP A 178 -10.42 -1.27 12.11
CA ASP A 178 -10.42 -1.21 13.57
C ASP A 178 -9.25 -1.99 14.17
N THR A 179 -8.83 -3.06 13.49
CA THR A 179 -7.67 -3.87 13.89
C THR A 179 -6.95 -4.43 12.66
N LEU A 180 -5.63 -4.35 12.69
CA LEU A 180 -4.73 -5.04 11.77
C LEU A 180 -3.71 -5.78 12.64
N PHE A 181 -3.96 -7.06 12.88
CA PHE A 181 -3.03 -7.94 13.57
C PHE A 181 -3.06 -9.33 12.93
N THR A 182 -1.96 -10.02 13.03
CA THR A 182 -1.94 -11.45 12.72
C THR A 182 -2.62 -12.19 13.87
N PRO A 183 -3.64 -13.00 13.63
CA PRO A 183 -4.20 -13.84 14.68
C PRO A 183 -3.09 -14.72 15.25
N SER A 184 -2.97 -14.79 16.58
CA SER A 184 -2.05 -15.74 17.21
C SER A 184 -2.50 -17.17 16.90
N THR A 185 -1.56 -18.00 16.51
CA THR A 185 -1.84 -19.44 16.38
C THR A 185 -1.97 -20.08 17.76
N PRO A 186 -2.62 -21.25 17.88
CA PRO A 186 -2.61 -22.00 19.14
C PRO A 186 -1.20 -22.24 19.68
N ALA A 187 -0.22 -22.54 18.81
CA ALA A 187 1.18 -22.72 19.18
C ALA A 187 1.83 -21.45 19.76
N ASP A 188 1.53 -20.27 19.20
CA ASP A 188 2.02 -19.00 19.75
C ASP A 188 1.47 -18.75 21.15
N ARG A 189 0.20 -19.10 21.38
CA ARG A 189 -0.45 -18.94 22.68
C ARG A 189 0.15 -19.90 23.71
N ASP A 190 0.39 -21.13 23.33
CA ASP A 190 0.96 -22.15 24.22
C ASP A 190 2.42 -21.81 24.60
N ALA A 191 3.19 -21.24 23.67
CA ALA A 191 4.53 -20.72 23.94
C ALA A 191 4.57 -19.51 24.90
N TRP A 192 3.45 -18.76 25.02
CA TRP A 192 3.31 -17.67 25.97
C TRP A 192 2.90 -18.12 27.39
N LEU A 193 2.33 -19.32 27.51
CA LEU A 193 1.83 -19.89 28.77
C LEU A 193 2.85 -20.84 29.42
N ALA A 194 3.95 -21.15 28.73
CA ALA A 194 5.08 -21.96 29.21
C ALA A 194 6.16 -21.12 29.84
#